data_5644ce11af0d942525a96c95cf0ef56d
#
_entry.id   5644ce11af0d942525a96c95cf0ef56d
#
_cell.length_a   1.000
_cell.length_b   1.000
_cell.length_c   1.000
_cell.angle_alpha   90.00
_cell.angle_beta   90.00
_cell.angle_gamma   90.00
#
_symmetry.space_group_name_H-M   'P 1'
#
loop_
_entity.id
_entity.type
_entity.pdbx_description
1 polymer ?
#
loop_
_entity_poly.entity_id
_entity_poly.type
_entity_poly.pdbx_seq_one_letter_code
_entity_poly.pdbx_strand_id
1 'polypeptide(L)' 'MQQKIIKILTELRPEFDFSQSVDFIEEGMLDSFDVVMLVTTLDETFGISIDGVDILPENFSSVEKIETLLKKNGVK' A
#
# COMPACT_ATOMS: atom_id res chain seq x y z
N MET A 1 -10.39 3.27 7.17
CA MET A 1 -9.37 2.42 6.53
C MET A 1 -8.24 3.21 5.86
N GLN A 2 -8.55 4.24 5.10
CA GLN A 2 -7.51 4.99 4.37
C GLN A 2 -6.48 5.63 5.30
N GLN A 3 -6.90 6.15 6.44
CA GLN A 3 -5.95 6.73 7.40
C GLN A 3 -4.96 5.70 7.94
N LYS A 4 -5.42 4.46 8.12
CA LYS A 4 -4.55 3.38 8.55
C LYS A 4 -3.51 3.05 7.49
N ILE A 5 -3.93 3.05 6.23
CA ILE A 5 -3.04 2.82 5.09
C ILE A 5 -1.99 3.94 5.03
N ILE A 6 -2.43 5.19 5.15
CA ILE A 6 -1.52 6.36 5.12
C ILE A 6 -0.51 6.26 6.25
N LYS A 7 -0.93 5.84 7.44
CA LYS A 7 -0.03 5.69 8.57
C LYS A 7 1.04 4.63 8.29
N ILE A 8 0.65 3.50 7.71
CA ILE A 8 1.59 2.43 7.35
C ILE A 8 2.60 2.93 6.33
N LEU A 9 2.13 3.63 5.29
CA LEU A 9 3.00 4.19 4.26
C LEU A 9 3.97 5.19 4.86
N THR A 10 3.49 6.06 5.75
CA THR A 10 4.32 7.08 6.39
C THR A 10 5.39 6.44 7.28
N GLU A 11 5.08 5.35 7.95
CA GLU A 11 6.07 4.63 8.75
C GLU A 11 7.12 3.97 7.87
N LEU A 12 6.75 3.52 6.69
CA LEU A 12 7.66 2.91 5.73
C LEU A 12 8.58 3.96 5.10
N ARG A 13 8.03 5.11 4.71
CA ARG A 13 8.75 6.21 4.07
C ARG A 13 8.34 7.54 4.70
N PRO A 14 8.92 7.89 5.87
CA PRO A 14 8.50 9.10 6.60
C PRO A 14 8.85 10.41 5.90
N GLU A 15 9.70 10.36 4.89
CA GLU A 15 10.11 11.54 4.12
C GLU A 15 9.05 12.02 3.13
N PHE A 16 8.00 11.21 2.87
CA PHE A 16 6.97 11.54 1.90
C PHE A 16 5.61 11.73 2.57
N ASP A 17 4.75 12.51 1.92
CA ASP A 17 3.37 12.75 2.36
C ASP A 17 2.43 11.92 1.48
N PHE A 18 1.94 10.81 2.02
CA PHE A 18 1.07 9.89 1.28
C PHE A 18 -0.40 10.29 1.31
N SER A 19 -0.72 11.45 1.92
CA SER A 19 -2.08 11.98 1.88
C SER A 19 -2.37 12.73 0.57
N GLN A 20 -1.34 12.97 -0.24
CA GLN A 20 -1.48 13.66 -1.52
C GLN A 20 -2.09 12.72 -2.57
N SER A 21 -2.90 13.30 -3.48
CA SER A 21 -3.52 12.56 -4.57
C SER A 21 -2.56 12.49 -5.76
N VAL A 22 -1.50 11.69 -5.62
CA VAL A 22 -0.50 11.48 -6.67
C VAL A 22 -0.27 9.98 -6.83
N ASP A 23 0.34 9.60 -7.94
CA ASP A 23 0.75 8.21 -8.16
C ASP A 23 2.08 7.98 -7.44
N PHE A 24 2.04 7.17 -6.38
CA PHE A 24 3.21 6.93 -5.52
C PHE A 24 4.37 6.28 -6.29
N ILE A 25 4.04 5.46 -7.27
CA ILE A 25 5.05 4.75 -8.06
C ILE A 25 5.72 5.71 -9.06
N GLU A 26 4.90 6.47 -9.81
CA GLU A 26 5.42 7.42 -10.80
C GLU A 26 6.23 8.53 -10.16
N GLU A 27 5.80 8.98 -8.97
CA GLU A 27 6.50 10.05 -8.24
C GLU A 27 7.75 9.56 -7.51
N GLY A 28 8.04 8.25 -7.60
CA GLY A 28 9.22 7.70 -6.95
C GLY A 28 9.12 7.60 -5.44
N MET A 29 7.91 7.70 -4.89
CA MET A 29 7.69 7.59 -3.44
C MET A 29 7.80 6.16 -2.97
N LEU A 30 7.44 5.19 -3.83
CA LEU A 30 7.56 3.76 -3.56
C LEU A 30 8.26 3.09 -4.74
N ASP A 31 9.21 2.21 -4.44
CA ASP A 31 9.83 1.35 -5.46
C ASP A 31 9.38 -0.10 -5.22
N SER A 32 9.90 -1.03 -6.05
CA SER A 32 9.50 -2.43 -5.95
C SER A 32 9.86 -3.07 -4.62
N PHE A 33 10.96 -2.65 -4.01
CA PHE A 33 11.37 -3.13 -2.69
C PHE A 33 10.38 -2.67 -1.62
N ASP A 34 9.97 -1.39 -1.70
CA ASP A 34 8.98 -0.83 -0.79
C ASP A 34 7.64 -1.55 -0.90
N VAL A 35 7.25 -1.93 -2.12
CA VAL A 35 6.00 -2.67 -2.35
C VAL A 35 6.03 -4.01 -1.62
N VAL A 36 7.15 -4.73 -1.67
CA VAL A 36 7.29 -6.00 -0.97
C VAL A 36 7.18 -5.82 0.55
N MET A 37 7.84 -4.81 1.08
CA MET A 37 7.77 -4.50 2.52
C MET A 37 6.38 -4.08 2.94
N LEU A 38 5.71 -3.29 2.10
CA LEU A 38 4.35 -2.85 2.34
C LEU A 38 3.39 -4.02 2.39
N VAL A 39 3.51 -4.97 1.46
CA VAL A 39 2.68 -6.19 1.44
C VAL A 39 2.82 -6.94 2.75
N THR A 40 4.05 -7.15 3.22
CA THR A 40 4.29 -7.84 4.49
C THR A 40 3.58 -7.14 5.64
N THR A 41 3.71 -5.82 5.72
CA THR A 41 3.10 -5.03 6.78
C THR A 41 1.57 -5.08 6.71
N LEU A 42 1.01 -4.97 5.50
CA LEU A 42 -0.44 -5.03 5.30
C LEU A 42 -0.98 -6.41 5.70
N ASP A 43 -0.30 -7.48 5.30
CA ASP A 43 -0.70 -8.84 5.65
C ASP A 43 -0.74 -9.01 7.18
N GLU A 44 0.28 -8.54 7.87
CA GLU A 44 0.33 -8.65 9.33
C GLU A 44 -0.72 -7.78 10.01
N THR A 45 -0.91 -6.56 9.52
CA THR A 45 -1.81 -5.59 10.14
C THR A 45 -3.27 -6.02 9.99
N PHE A 46 -3.65 -6.54 8.83
CA PHE A 46 -5.04 -6.89 8.52
C PHE A 46 -5.33 -8.38 8.60
N GLY A 47 -4.33 -9.20 8.91
CA GLY A 47 -4.50 -10.65 9.04
C GLY A 47 -4.89 -11.32 7.74
N ILE A 48 -4.29 -10.89 6.63
CA ILE A 48 -4.58 -11.41 5.29
C ILE A 48 -3.30 -11.93 4.65
N SER A 49 -3.45 -12.52 3.47
CA SER A 49 -2.32 -12.95 2.64
C SER A 49 -2.61 -12.50 1.22
N ILE A 50 -1.99 -11.40 0.80
CA ILE A 50 -2.17 -10.86 -0.54
C ILE A 50 -1.57 -11.85 -1.55
N ASP A 51 -2.36 -12.21 -2.57
CA ASP A 51 -1.94 -13.13 -3.60
C ASP A 51 -0.78 -12.52 -4.41
N GLY A 52 0.25 -13.33 -4.69
CA GLY A 52 1.41 -12.89 -5.45
C GLY A 52 1.05 -12.29 -6.80
N VAL A 53 -0.02 -12.75 -7.46
CA VAL A 53 -0.44 -12.20 -8.75
C VAL A 53 -0.97 -10.77 -8.63
N ASP A 54 -1.34 -10.35 -7.43
CA ASP A 54 -1.82 -9.00 -7.17
C ASP A 54 -0.72 -8.05 -6.69
N ILE A 55 0.50 -8.55 -6.47
CA ILE A 55 1.63 -7.73 -6.02
C ILE A 55 2.24 -7.05 -7.24
N LEU A 56 1.51 -6.07 -7.75
CA LEU A 56 1.89 -5.27 -8.91
C LEU A 56 2.02 -3.82 -8.46
N PRO A 57 3.04 -3.08 -8.96
CA PRO A 57 3.20 -1.68 -8.57
C PRO A 57 1.93 -0.86 -8.75
N GLU A 58 1.19 -1.09 -9.82
CA GLU A 58 -0.04 -0.35 -10.11
C GLU A 58 -1.11 -0.49 -9.00
N ASN A 59 -1.09 -1.60 -8.25
CA ASN A 59 -2.04 -1.80 -7.15
C ASN A 59 -1.66 -1.04 -5.90
N PHE A 60 -0.48 -0.43 -5.87
CA PHE A 60 0.05 0.31 -4.72
C PHE A 60 0.34 1.75 -5.08
N SER A 61 -0.23 2.24 -6.18
CA SER A 61 0.04 3.58 -6.70
C SER A 61 -0.74 4.67 -5.97
N SER A 62 -1.77 4.32 -5.22
CA SER A 62 -2.56 5.29 -4.44
C SER A 62 -3.19 4.61 -3.24
N VAL A 63 -3.67 5.42 -2.29
CA VAL A 63 -4.39 4.91 -1.12
C VAL A 63 -5.65 4.17 -1.56
N GLU A 64 -6.37 4.73 -2.54
CA GLU A 64 -7.60 4.12 -3.07
C GLU A 64 -7.33 2.75 -3.69
N LYS A 65 -6.23 2.63 -4.43
CA LYS A 65 -5.86 1.34 -5.04
C LYS A 65 -5.51 0.31 -3.97
N ILE A 66 -4.79 0.71 -2.95
CA ILE A 66 -4.44 -0.18 -1.84
C ILE A 66 -5.70 -0.61 -1.10
N GLU A 67 -6.62 0.32 -0.84
CA GLU A 67 -7.89 0.00 -0.20
C GLU A 67 -8.69 -1.01 -1.01
N THR A 68 -8.77 -0.82 -2.31
CA THR A 68 -9.46 -1.75 -3.21
C THR A 68 -8.85 -3.14 -3.12
N LEU A 69 -7.51 -3.22 -3.10
CA LEU A 69 -6.81 -4.49 -2.98
C LEU A 69 -7.10 -5.16 -1.64
N LEU A 70 -7.12 -4.42 -0.55
CA LEU A 70 -7.42 -4.95 0.77
C LEU A 70 -8.85 -5.49 0.82
N LYS A 71 -9.82 -4.77 0.26
CA LYS A 71 -11.21 -5.22 0.21
C LYS A 71 -11.36 -6.49 -0.61
N LYS A 72 -10.62 -6.61 -1.70
CA LYS A 72 -10.59 -7.83 -2.52
C LYS A 72 -10.11 -9.02 -1.70
N ASN A 73 -9.26 -8.80 -0.73
CA ASN A 73 -8.70 -9.84 0.14
C ASN A 73 -9.50 -10.02 1.44
N GLY A 74 -10.70 -9.47 1.51
CA GLY A 74 -11.61 -9.71 2.61
C GLY A 74 -11.54 -8.71 3.76
N VAL A 75 -10.77 -7.64 3.62
CA VAL A 75 -10.71 -6.57 4.62
C VAL A 75 -11.96 -5.71 4.49
N LYS A 76 -12.63 -5.45 5.61
CA LYS A 76 -13.88 -4.69 5.63
C LYS A 76 -13.72 -3.24 6.01
#